data_4c85b7a3513b9003e5628232aff9cdf8
#
_entry.id   4c85b7a3513b9003e5628232aff9cdf8
#
_cell.length_a   1.000
_cell.length_b   1.000
_cell.length_c   1.000
_cell.angle_alpha   90.00
_cell.angle_beta   90.00
_cell.angle_gamma   90.00
#
_symmetry.space_group_name_H-M   'P 1'
#
loop_
_entity.id
_entity.type
_entity.pdbx_description
1 polymer ?
#
loop_
_entity_poly.entity_id
_entity_poly.type
_entity_poly.pdbx_seq_one_letter_code
_entity_poly.pdbx_strand_id
1 'polypeptide(L)'
;MRIVYAAQFRDTAGYAVAARGYLKALDTYLKENPEAFELKIYSTVITESDNLSSEELALIEKYEFQNDDDIDQMVRQRYTFLWHMPTPLLTFADDKFRPSPNCSPSVLKLQNASDRNISICTWETDSVPWEWKKVYEYYHTDKVIVPCEWNKEPFRKAANCETTVIPHVIEENMTPSKKLNLPINLDEKFTVLSISQWTKRKGFDILLKAWAAEFKKEDDAVLILKAFASGTHNVEAMQNEIRYYKHDMVNPKYADPVDNNIILIPGFLPFENIN
;
A
#
# COMPACT_ATOMS: atom_id res chain seq x y z
N MET A 1 -20.37 -3.11 -20.77
CA MET A 1 -19.10 -2.36 -20.64
C MET A 1 -18.01 -3.32 -20.19
N ARG A 2 -16.73 -3.09 -20.56
CA ARG A 2 -15.61 -3.90 -20.04
C ARG A 2 -14.63 -3.02 -19.28
N ILE A 3 -14.07 -3.56 -18.22
CA ILE A 3 -13.06 -2.90 -17.38
C ILE A 3 -11.87 -3.84 -17.25
N VAL A 4 -10.68 -3.32 -17.55
CA VAL A 4 -9.41 -3.98 -17.26
C VAL A 4 -8.73 -3.18 -16.15
N TYR A 5 -8.48 -3.81 -15.00
CA TYR A 5 -7.91 -3.17 -13.84
C TYR A 5 -6.51 -3.71 -13.55
N ALA A 6 -5.49 -2.91 -13.79
CA ALA A 6 -4.09 -3.26 -13.55
C ALA A 6 -3.59 -2.66 -12.23
N ALA A 7 -3.06 -3.49 -11.34
CA ALA A 7 -2.53 -3.11 -10.04
C ALA A 7 -1.58 -4.18 -9.45
N GLN A 8 -0.96 -3.86 -8.33
CA GLN A 8 -0.08 -4.78 -7.59
C GLN A 8 -0.89 -5.72 -6.65
N PHE A 9 -1.91 -6.42 -7.17
CA PHE A 9 -2.84 -7.19 -6.31
C PHE A 9 -2.17 -8.19 -5.39
N ARG A 10 -1.03 -8.79 -5.81
CA ARG A 10 -0.33 -9.86 -5.09
C ARG A 10 0.75 -9.35 -4.12
N ASP A 11 0.94 -8.03 -4.00
CA ASP A 11 1.90 -7.42 -3.07
C ASP A 11 1.24 -7.16 -1.69
N THR A 12 2.05 -6.85 -0.69
CA THR A 12 1.64 -6.47 0.68
C THR A 12 1.69 -4.97 0.94
N ALA A 13 2.18 -4.19 -0.02
CA ALA A 13 2.26 -2.73 0.08
C ALA A 13 0.88 -2.06 0.13
N GLY A 14 0.82 -0.82 0.63
CA GLY A 14 -0.43 -0.07 0.77
C GLY A 14 -1.25 0.07 -0.53
N TYR A 15 -0.58 0.22 -1.68
CA TYR A 15 -1.25 0.22 -2.99
C TYR A 15 -1.95 -1.10 -3.29
N ALA A 16 -1.34 -2.22 -2.93
CA ALA A 16 -1.91 -3.55 -3.14
C ALA A 16 -3.13 -3.78 -2.23
N VAL A 17 -3.04 -3.37 -0.96
CA VAL A 17 -4.16 -3.43 -0.01
C VAL A 17 -5.33 -2.60 -0.53
N ALA A 18 -5.08 -1.37 -0.98
CA ALA A 18 -6.12 -0.52 -1.57
C ALA A 18 -6.72 -1.14 -2.85
N ALA A 19 -5.90 -1.72 -3.72
CA ALA A 19 -6.36 -2.38 -4.95
C ALA A 19 -7.26 -3.57 -4.67
N ARG A 20 -6.91 -4.42 -3.70
CA ARG A 20 -7.77 -5.54 -3.25
C ARG A 20 -9.07 -5.05 -2.63
N GLY A 21 -9.03 -3.96 -1.85
CA GLY A 21 -10.25 -3.35 -1.33
C GLY A 21 -11.21 -2.91 -2.44
N TYR A 22 -10.71 -2.22 -3.47
CA TYR A 22 -11.54 -1.87 -4.63
C TYR A 22 -12.02 -3.10 -5.40
N LEU A 23 -11.16 -4.12 -5.58
CA LEU A 23 -11.55 -5.37 -6.24
C LEU A 23 -12.70 -6.07 -5.50
N LYS A 24 -12.64 -6.13 -4.18
CA LYS A 24 -13.70 -6.69 -3.33
C LYS A 24 -15.01 -5.91 -3.47
N ALA A 25 -14.94 -4.58 -3.49
CA ALA A 25 -16.13 -3.75 -3.71
C ALA A 25 -16.74 -3.96 -5.10
N LEU A 26 -15.91 -4.06 -6.15
CA LEU A 26 -16.36 -4.36 -7.51
C LEU A 26 -16.97 -5.76 -7.61
N ASP A 27 -16.39 -6.77 -6.98
CA ASP A 27 -16.95 -8.12 -6.91
C ASP A 27 -18.31 -8.15 -6.21
N THR A 28 -18.43 -7.44 -5.10
CA THR A 28 -19.70 -7.32 -4.36
C THR A 28 -20.78 -6.67 -5.26
N TYR A 29 -20.42 -5.58 -5.93
CA TYR A 29 -21.36 -4.92 -6.85
C TYR A 29 -21.78 -5.82 -8.02
N LEU A 30 -20.83 -6.58 -8.59
CA LEU A 30 -21.12 -7.51 -9.70
C LEU A 30 -21.97 -8.71 -9.27
N LYS A 31 -21.90 -9.16 -8.00
CA LYS A 31 -22.80 -10.20 -7.48
C LYS A 31 -24.25 -9.74 -7.48
N GLU A 32 -24.50 -8.47 -7.21
CA GLU A 32 -25.83 -7.87 -7.21
C GLU A 32 -26.26 -7.42 -8.63
N ASN A 33 -25.30 -7.09 -9.50
CA ASN A 33 -25.52 -6.53 -10.83
C ASN A 33 -24.66 -7.23 -11.89
N PRO A 34 -24.89 -8.51 -12.20
CA PRO A 34 -23.97 -9.34 -13.01
C PRO A 34 -23.78 -8.83 -14.44
N GLU A 35 -24.76 -8.09 -14.99
CA GLU A 35 -24.71 -7.55 -16.36
C GLU A 35 -24.13 -6.12 -16.42
N ALA A 36 -23.72 -5.52 -15.29
CA ALA A 36 -23.26 -4.14 -15.27
C ALA A 36 -22.00 -3.93 -16.13
N PHE A 37 -21.01 -4.80 -15.95
CA PHE A 37 -19.77 -4.81 -16.74
C PHE A 37 -19.02 -6.14 -16.58
N GLU A 38 -18.18 -6.43 -17.55
CA GLU A 38 -17.19 -7.51 -17.48
C GLU A 38 -15.91 -6.95 -16.83
N LEU A 39 -15.39 -7.62 -15.82
CA LEU A 39 -14.16 -7.26 -15.13
C LEU A 39 -13.05 -8.26 -15.42
N LYS A 40 -11.89 -7.75 -15.82
CA LYS A 40 -10.63 -8.48 -15.86
C LYS A 40 -9.56 -7.71 -15.08
N ILE A 41 -8.65 -8.41 -14.43
CA ILE A 41 -7.53 -7.78 -13.72
C ILE A 41 -6.19 -8.26 -14.26
N TYR A 42 -5.18 -7.41 -14.11
CA TYR A 42 -3.80 -7.71 -14.41
C TYR A 42 -2.91 -7.39 -13.19
N SER A 43 -2.28 -8.41 -12.61
CA SER A 43 -1.32 -8.23 -11.52
C SER A 43 0.03 -7.81 -12.09
N THR A 44 0.47 -6.59 -11.79
CA THR A 44 1.69 -6.00 -12.36
C THR A 44 2.99 -6.48 -11.70
N VAL A 45 2.89 -7.01 -10.49
CA VAL A 45 4.01 -7.60 -9.74
C VAL A 45 3.55 -8.98 -9.29
N ILE A 46 4.30 -9.99 -9.69
CA ILE A 46 4.13 -11.36 -9.23
C ILE A 46 5.16 -11.58 -8.12
N THR A 47 4.88 -11.10 -6.92
CA THR A 47 5.56 -11.60 -5.73
C THR A 47 4.74 -12.78 -5.23
N GLU A 48 5.35 -13.92 -5.06
CA GLU A 48 4.75 -15.01 -4.29
C GLU A 48 4.64 -14.51 -2.85
N SER A 49 3.49 -13.98 -2.50
CA SER A 49 3.25 -13.49 -1.16
C SER A 49 2.51 -14.56 -0.39
N ASP A 50 3.26 -15.30 0.44
CA ASP A 50 2.72 -16.21 1.47
C ASP A 50 1.80 -15.49 2.49
N ASN A 51 1.58 -14.18 2.31
CA ASN A 51 0.89 -13.30 3.24
C ASN A 51 -0.54 -12.94 2.79
N LEU A 52 -1.02 -13.46 1.67
CA LEU A 52 -2.41 -13.28 1.25
C LEU A 52 -3.28 -14.40 1.79
N SER A 53 -4.49 -14.06 2.21
CA SER A 53 -5.46 -15.07 2.60
C SER A 53 -5.93 -15.90 1.39
N SER A 54 -6.43 -17.10 1.62
CA SER A 54 -7.01 -17.92 0.56
C SER A 54 -8.20 -17.24 -0.12
N GLU A 55 -8.95 -16.40 0.60
CA GLU A 55 -10.07 -15.64 0.06
C GLU A 55 -9.57 -14.53 -0.90
N GLU A 56 -8.51 -13.81 -0.52
CA GLU A 56 -7.90 -12.79 -1.38
C GLU A 56 -7.33 -13.42 -2.66
N LEU A 57 -6.64 -14.55 -2.53
CA LEU A 57 -6.10 -15.28 -3.69
C LEU A 57 -7.21 -15.73 -4.63
N ALA A 58 -8.27 -16.37 -4.10
CA ALA A 58 -9.40 -16.81 -4.90
C ALA A 58 -10.12 -15.65 -5.61
N LEU A 59 -10.21 -14.48 -4.95
CA LEU A 59 -10.79 -13.28 -5.56
C LEU A 59 -9.93 -12.73 -6.70
N ILE A 60 -8.61 -12.72 -6.53
CA ILE A 60 -7.67 -12.33 -7.59
C ILE A 60 -7.78 -13.29 -8.78
N GLU A 61 -7.65 -14.60 -8.54
CA GLU A 61 -7.69 -15.63 -9.57
C GLU A 61 -9.00 -15.65 -10.37
N LYS A 62 -10.11 -15.32 -9.74
CA LYS A 62 -11.42 -15.20 -10.40
C LYS A 62 -11.43 -14.24 -11.58
N TYR A 63 -10.70 -13.14 -11.48
CA TYR A 63 -10.73 -12.05 -12.47
C TYR A 63 -9.45 -11.92 -13.28
N GLU A 64 -8.34 -12.55 -12.85
CA GLU A 64 -7.03 -12.40 -13.48
C GLU A 64 -7.00 -13.03 -14.88
N PHE A 65 -6.29 -12.40 -15.80
CA PHE A 65 -5.95 -13.00 -17.09
C PHE A 65 -5.16 -14.28 -16.86
N GLN A 66 -5.54 -15.35 -17.52
CA GLN A 66 -4.91 -16.66 -17.33
C GLN A 66 -3.66 -16.84 -18.23
N ASN A 67 -3.61 -16.15 -19.35
CA ASN A 67 -2.52 -16.26 -20.33
C ASN A 67 -2.50 -15.04 -21.27
N ASP A 68 -1.48 -15.00 -22.15
CA ASP A 68 -1.32 -13.92 -23.12
C ASP A 68 -2.40 -13.92 -24.21
N ASP A 69 -2.98 -15.07 -24.54
CA ASP A 69 -4.07 -15.15 -25.54
C ASP A 69 -5.32 -14.43 -25.04
N ASP A 70 -5.62 -14.49 -23.76
CA ASP A 70 -6.73 -13.74 -23.16
C ASP A 70 -6.51 -12.22 -23.30
N ILE A 71 -5.26 -11.77 -23.09
CA ILE A 71 -4.87 -10.37 -23.28
C ILE A 71 -5.02 -10.00 -24.77
N ASP A 72 -4.58 -10.87 -25.69
CA ASP A 72 -4.70 -10.65 -27.13
C ASP A 72 -6.14 -10.60 -27.62
N GLN A 73 -7.04 -11.31 -26.97
CA GLN A 73 -8.46 -11.22 -27.22
C GLN A 73 -9.04 -9.92 -26.65
N MET A 74 -8.63 -9.51 -25.45
CA MET A 74 -9.13 -8.29 -24.83
C MET A 74 -8.78 -7.04 -25.63
N VAL A 75 -7.53 -6.92 -26.12
CA VAL A 75 -7.09 -5.73 -26.87
C VAL A 75 -7.81 -5.53 -28.22
N ARG A 76 -8.56 -6.53 -28.69
CA ARG A 76 -9.41 -6.43 -29.87
C ARG A 76 -10.83 -5.94 -29.56
N GLN A 77 -11.12 -5.67 -28.28
CA GLN A 77 -12.44 -5.28 -27.80
C GLN A 77 -12.39 -3.85 -27.27
N ARG A 78 -13.57 -3.29 -27.01
CA ARG A 78 -13.69 -1.97 -26.38
C ARG A 78 -13.72 -2.13 -24.87
N TYR A 79 -12.84 -1.41 -24.15
CA TYR A 79 -12.77 -1.42 -22.68
C TYR A 79 -12.21 -0.14 -22.11
N THR A 80 -12.44 0.07 -20.81
CA THR A 80 -11.78 1.09 -19.99
C THR A 80 -10.64 0.44 -19.23
N PHE A 81 -9.46 1.04 -19.30
CA PHE A 81 -8.28 0.60 -18.55
C PHE A 81 -8.13 1.42 -17.28
N LEU A 82 -8.09 0.73 -16.13
CA LEU A 82 -7.81 1.31 -14.82
C LEU A 82 -6.38 0.98 -14.44
N TRP A 83 -5.60 1.99 -14.13
CA TRP A 83 -4.22 1.87 -13.70
C TRP A 83 -4.08 2.32 -12.24
N HIS A 84 -3.82 1.40 -11.31
CA HIS A 84 -3.70 1.70 -9.89
C HIS A 84 -2.29 1.43 -9.38
N MET A 85 -1.41 2.38 -9.61
CA MET A 85 -0.01 2.31 -9.21
C MET A 85 0.58 3.71 -9.03
N PRO A 86 1.67 3.85 -8.27
CA PRO A 86 2.42 5.09 -8.25
C PRO A 86 2.87 5.46 -9.67
N THR A 87 2.65 6.70 -10.05
CA THR A 87 3.06 7.23 -11.35
C THR A 87 4.56 6.98 -11.69
N PRO A 88 5.51 6.97 -10.73
CA PRO A 88 6.90 6.65 -11.02
C PRO A 88 7.14 5.28 -11.66
N LEU A 89 6.24 4.31 -11.48
CA LEU A 89 6.35 3.02 -12.15
C LEU A 89 6.03 3.09 -13.64
N LEU A 90 5.43 4.20 -14.07
CA LEU A 90 5.17 4.54 -15.47
C LEU A 90 6.22 5.47 -16.06
N THR A 91 7.21 5.92 -15.27
CA THR A 91 8.18 6.90 -15.72
C THR A 91 9.04 6.38 -16.86
N PHE A 92 9.51 7.33 -17.64
CA PHE A 92 10.35 7.09 -18.79
C PHE A 92 11.77 6.72 -18.34
N ALA A 93 12.37 5.76 -19.02
CA ALA A 93 13.74 5.32 -18.75
C ALA A 93 14.78 6.38 -19.17
N ASP A 94 14.40 7.31 -20.04
CA ASP A 94 15.32 8.33 -20.60
C ASP A 94 14.55 9.56 -21.12
N ASP A 95 15.29 10.58 -21.54
CA ASP A 95 14.75 11.81 -22.15
C ASP A 95 13.95 11.58 -23.45
N LYS A 96 13.98 10.37 -24.00
CA LYS A 96 13.22 9.99 -25.19
C LYS A 96 11.83 9.45 -24.89
N PHE A 97 11.38 9.56 -23.65
CA PHE A 97 10.09 9.13 -23.20
C PHE A 97 9.77 7.64 -23.50
N ARG A 98 10.78 6.78 -23.44
CA ARG A 98 10.56 5.33 -23.52
C ARG A 98 10.06 4.82 -22.17
N PRO A 99 9.06 3.91 -22.16
CA PRO A 99 8.58 3.31 -20.93
C PRO A 99 9.73 2.72 -20.11
N SER A 100 9.64 2.83 -18.79
CA SER A 100 10.60 2.19 -17.90
C SER A 100 10.65 0.68 -18.19
N PRO A 101 11.83 0.05 -18.17
CA PRO A 101 11.96 -1.40 -18.31
C PRO A 101 11.20 -2.19 -17.23
N ASN A 102 10.78 -1.50 -16.15
CA ASN A 102 9.92 -2.07 -15.10
C ASN A 102 8.44 -2.10 -15.49
N CYS A 103 8.04 -1.49 -16.61
CA CYS A 103 6.69 -1.56 -17.10
C CYS A 103 6.49 -2.83 -17.92
N SER A 104 5.58 -3.70 -17.50
CA SER A 104 5.27 -4.92 -18.23
C SER A 104 4.80 -4.62 -19.67
N PRO A 105 5.34 -5.30 -20.71
CA PRO A 105 4.85 -5.16 -22.09
C PRO A 105 3.34 -5.39 -22.21
N SER A 106 2.79 -6.34 -21.47
CA SER A 106 1.36 -6.65 -21.45
C SER A 106 0.51 -5.50 -20.91
N VAL A 107 1.00 -4.80 -19.86
CA VAL A 107 0.34 -3.59 -19.34
C VAL A 107 0.31 -2.49 -20.39
N LEU A 108 1.43 -2.23 -21.06
CA LEU A 108 1.51 -1.22 -22.13
C LEU A 108 0.57 -1.57 -23.29
N LYS A 109 0.51 -2.84 -23.66
CA LYS A 109 -0.39 -3.35 -24.70
C LYS A 109 -1.85 -3.11 -24.35
N LEU A 110 -2.26 -3.45 -23.13
CA LEU A 110 -3.60 -3.21 -22.61
C LEU A 110 -3.94 -1.71 -22.54
N GLN A 111 -3.01 -0.89 -22.08
CA GLN A 111 -3.22 0.55 -21.94
C GLN A 111 -3.36 1.24 -23.29
N ASN A 112 -2.48 0.92 -24.26
CA ASN A 112 -2.49 1.55 -25.59
C ASN A 112 -3.69 1.15 -26.44
N ALA A 113 -4.29 -0.02 -26.18
CA ALA A 113 -5.45 -0.51 -26.94
C ALA A 113 -6.79 -0.10 -26.31
N SER A 114 -6.81 0.50 -25.13
CA SER A 114 -8.04 0.88 -24.44
C SER A 114 -8.71 2.10 -25.05
N ASP A 115 -10.05 2.18 -24.93
CA ASP A 115 -10.82 3.37 -25.33
C ASP A 115 -10.68 4.51 -24.31
N ARG A 116 -10.42 4.20 -23.06
CA ARG A 116 -10.26 5.15 -21.95
C ARG A 116 -9.22 4.68 -20.98
N ASN A 117 -8.36 5.61 -20.55
CA ASN A 117 -7.33 5.39 -19.54
C ASN A 117 -7.65 6.18 -18.27
N ILE A 118 -7.78 5.50 -17.16
CA ILE A 118 -8.05 6.08 -15.84
C ILE A 118 -6.92 5.69 -14.88
N SER A 119 -6.25 6.69 -14.31
CA SER A 119 -5.24 6.47 -13.27
C SER A 119 -5.87 6.53 -11.88
N ILE A 120 -5.53 5.59 -11.01
CA ILE A 120 -5.85 5.64 -9.57
C ILE A 120 -4.52 5.85 -8.85
N CYS A 121 -4.36 6.96 -8.18
CA CYS A 121 -3.07 7.34 -7.61
C CYS A 121 -3.21 8.11 -6.30
N THR A 122 -2.20 8.00 -5.45
CA THR A 122 -2.08 8.71 -4.18
C THR A 122 -0.72 9.40 -4.12
N TRP A 123 -0.67 10.59 -3.53
CA TRP A 123 0.57 11.32 -3.33
C TRP A 123 0.62 12.00 -1.97
N GLU A 124 1.80 12.14 -1.41
CA GLU A 124 1.99 12.56 -0.01
C GLU A 124 2.39 14.03 0.14
N THR A 125 2.53 14.79 -0.97
CA THR A 125 2.91 16.22 -0.94
C THR A 125 1.90 17.09 -1.70
N ASP A 126 1.96 18.40 -1.49
CA ASP A 126 1.07 19.42 -2.07
C ASP A 126 1.30 19.68 -3.56
N SER A 127 2.34 19.07 -4.13
CA SER A 127 2.65 19.13 -5.56
C SER A 127 3.18 17.80 -6.05
N VAL A 128 2.84 17.41 -7.26
CA VAL A 128 3.42 16.23 -7.92
C VAL A 128 4.61 16.64 -8.77
N PRO A 129 5.60 15.73 -8.97
CA PRO A 129 6.73 16.01 -9.85
C PRO A 129 6.27 16.42 -11.24
N TRP A 130 6.95 17.42 -11.84
CA TRP A 130 6.57 17.96 -13.14
C TRP A 130 6.59 16.91 -14.27
N GLU A 131 7.44 15.89 -14.13
CA GLU A 131 7.56 14.77 -15.06
C GLU A 131 6.28 13.96 -15.16
N TRP A 132 5.48 13.91 -14.08
CA TRP A 132 4.22 13.17 -14.06
C TRP A 132 3.20 13.73 -15.05
N LYS A 133 3.24 15.04 -15.30
CA LYS A 133 2.41 15.65 -16.34
C LYS A 133 2.65 14.99 -17.69
N LYS A 134 3.93 14.80 -18.06
CA LYS A 134 4.30 14.14 -19.32
C LYS A 134 3.84 12.68 -19.38
N VAL A 135 3.87 11.97 -18.25
CA VAL A 135 3.35 10.60 -18.15
C VAL A 135 1.87 10.56 -18.44
N TYR A 136 1.09 11.45 -17.83
CA TYR A 136 -0.36 11.52 -18.07
C TYR A 136 -0.71 11.92 -19.50
N GLU A 137 0.03 12.85 -20.09
CA GLU A 137 -0.12 13.25 -21.49
C GLU A 137 0.24 12.11 -22.45
N TYR A 138 1.36 11.44 -22.23
CA TYR A 138 1.84 10.35 -23.08
C TYR A 138 0.87 9.16 -23.11
N TYR A 139 0.34 8.77 -21.95
CA TYR A 139 -0.60 7.66 -21.84
C TYR A 139 -2.05 8.07 -22.05
N HIS A 140 -2.30 9.27 -22.54
CA HIS A 140 -3.66 9.78 -22.82
C HIS A 140 -4.62 9.51 -21.67
N THR A 141 -4.24 9.95 -20.45
CA THR A 141 -5.04 9.73 -19.24
C THR A 141 -6.28 10.61 -19.27
N ASP A 142 -7.46 10.01 -19.33
CA ASP A 142 -8.74 10.73 -19.38
C ASP A 142 -9.18 11.25 -18.01
N LYS A 143 -8.83 10.51 -16.95
CA LYS A 143 -9.23 10.82 -15.58
C LYS A 143 -8.22 10.31 -14.57
N VAL A 144 -8.06 11.06 -13.47
CA VAL A 144 -7.33 10.61 -12.28
C VAL A 144 -8.30 10.45 -11.12
N ILE A 145 -8.25 9.30 -10.46
CA ILE A 145 -8.96 9.01 -9.22
C ILE A 145 -7.97 9.12 -8.06
N VAL A 146 -8.35 9.88 -7.05
CA VAL A 146 -7.54 10.11 -5.83
C VAL A 146 -8.35 9.77 -4.58
N PRO A 147 -7.71 9.38 -3.45
CA PRO A 147 -8.43 8.90 -2.28
C PRO A 147 -9.05 9.99 -1.42
N CYS A 148 -8.64 11.27 -1.56
CA CYS A 148 -9.15 12.36 -0.75
C CYS A 148 -9.09 13.71 -1.45
N GLU A 149 -9.84 14.68 -0.95
CA GLU A 149 -9.91 16.04 -1.53
C GLU A 149 -8.55 16.75 -1.52
N TRP A 150 -7.70 16.47 -0.54
CA TRP A 150 -6.37 17.06 -0.48
C TRP A 150 -5.49 16.66 -1.68
N ASN A 151 -5.61 15.43 -2.17
CA ASN A 151 -4.89 14.97 -3.36
C ASN A 151 -5.43 15.56 -4.66
N LYS A 152 -6.67 16.02 -4.70
CA LYS A 152 -7.33 16.43 -5.93
C LYS A 152 -6.61 17.58 -6.64
N GLU A 153 -6.23 18.61 -5.91
CA GLU A 153 -5.63 19.80 -6.50
C GLU A 153 -4.23 19.57 -7.09
N PRO A 154 -3.28 18.89 -6.40
CA PRO A 154 -1.99 18.50 -6.98
C PRO A 154 -2.12 17.72 -8.29
N PHE A 155 -3.02 16.74 -8.33
CA PHE A 155 -3.22 15.91 -9.53
C PHE A 155 -3.94 16.65 -10.64
N ARG A 156 -4.95 17.46 -10.34
CA ARG A 156 -5.65 18.28 -11.32
C ARG A 156 -4.68 19.22 -12.06
N LYS A 157 -3.74 19.82 -11.33
CA LYS A 157 -2.70 20.67 -11.93
C LYS A 157 -1.71 19.91 -12.80
N ALA A 158 -1.36 18.68 -12.40
CA ALA A 158 -0.37 17.88 -13.10
C ALA A 158 -0.95 17.14 -14.32
N ALA A 159 -2.10 16.50 -14.15
CA ALA A 159 -2.64 15.63 -15.17
C ALA A 159 -3.37 16.36 -16.30
N ASN A 160 -3.78 17.61 -16.07
CA ASN A 160 -4.59 18.41 -17.02
C ASN A 160 -5.85 17.67 -17.51
N CYS A 161 -6.42 16.83 -16.66
CA CYS A 161 -7.65 16.07 -16.92
C CYS A 161 -8.57 16.06 -15.68
N GLU A 162 -9.75 15.50 -15.83
CA GLU A 162 -10.70 15.39 -14.72
C GLU A 162 -10.08 14.62 -13.55
N THR A 163 -10.21 15.15 -12.33
CA THR A 163 -9.78 14.48 -11.10
C THR A 163 -10.96 14.27 -10.17
N THR A 164 -11.20 13.03 -9.79
CA THR A 164 -12.35 12.61 -8.95
C THR A 164 -11.85 11.98 -7.66
N VAL A 165 -12.56 12.24 -6.57
CA VAL A 165 -12.27 11.61 -5.27
C VAL A 165 -13.10 10.34 -5.12
N ILE A 166 -12.41 9.22 -4.90
CA ILE A 166 -13.00 7.94 -4.49
C ILE A 166 -12.15 7.43 -3.32
N PRO A 167 -12.66 7.45 -2.08
CA PRO A 167 -11.91 7.00 -0.91
C PRO A 167 -11.52 5.53 -0.99
N HIS A 168 -10.45 5.16 -0.28
CA HIS A 168 -10.12 3.75 -0.12
C HIS A 168 -11.25 2.99 0.56
N VAL A 169 -11.46 1.76 0.12
CA VAL A 169 -12.46 0.87 0.72
C VAL A 169 -11.96 0.41 2.08
N ILE A 170 -12.82 0.54 3.08
CA ILE A 170 -12.60 0.06 4.46
C ILE A 170 -13.59 -1.06 4.71
N GLU A 171 -13.15 -2.14 5.34
CA GLU A 171 -14.05 -3.21 5.75
C GLU A 171 -14.95 -2.73 6.91
N GLU A 172 -16.27 -2.84 6.72
CA GLU A 172 -17.24 -2.40 7.73
C GLU A 172 -17.20 -3.26 9.01
N ASN A 173 -16.78 -4.52 8.90
CA ASN A 173 -16.80 -5.50 9.98
C ASN A 173 -15.39 -5.83 10.47
N MET A 174 -14.65 -4.83 10.93
CA MET A 174 -13.43 -5.09 11.71
C MET A 174 -13.83 -5.58 13.11
N THR A 175 -14.08 -6.88 13.21
CA THR A 175 -14.28 -7.50 14.52
C THR A 175 -12.94 -7.72 15.19
N PRO A 176 -12.83 -7.47 16.51
CA PRO A 176 -11.62 -7.78 17.24
C PRO A 176 -11.25 -9.25 17.05
N SER A 177 -10.06 -9.50 16.53
CA SER A 177 -9.54 -10.86 16.39
C SER A 177 -9.02 -11.38 17.73
N LYS A 178 -8.52 -12.61 17.76
CA LYS A 178 -7.92 -13.19 18.96
C LYS A 178 -6.78 -12.30 19.47
N LYS A 179 -6.72 -12.08 20.79
CA LYS A 179 -5.60 -11.37 21.43
C LYS A 179 -4.27 -11.98 20.97
N LEU A 180 -3.35 -11.14 20.50
CA LEU A 180 -1.98 -11.54 20.23
C LEU A 180 -1.36 -12.13 21.53
N ASN A 181 -0.68 -13.26 21.40
CA ASN A 181 0.07 -13.82 22.52
C ASN A 181 1.37 -13.03 22.68
N LEU A 182 1.32 -11.99 23.50
CA LEU A 182 2.47 -11.14 23.78
C LEU A 182 3.24 -11.65 25.00
N PRO A 183 4.54 -11.35 25.08
CA PRO A 183 5.39 -11.82 26.19
C PRO A 183 5.07 -11.14 27.54
N ILE A 184 4.11 -10.23 27.56
CA ILE A 184 3.68 -9.50 28.75
C ILE A 184 2.16 -9.43 28.83
N ASN A 185 1.62 -9.35 30.06
CA ASN A 185 0.23 -9.04 30.27
C ASN A 185 -0.01 -7.53 30.05
N LEU A 186 -0.97 -7.20 29.20
CA LEU A 186 -1.35 -5.80 28.90
C LEU A 186 -2.55 -5.33 29.75
N ASP A 187 -3.15 -6.19 30.54
CA ASP A 187 -4.28 -5.82 31.39
C ASP A 187 -3.82 -4.69 32.35
N GLU A 188 -4.64 -3.64 32.42
CA GLU A 188 -4.39 -2.43 33.24
C GLU A 188 -3.20 -1.55 32.79
N LYS A 189 -2.52 -1.90 31.67
CA LYS A 189 -1.42 -1.06 31.15
C LYS A 189 -1.89 -0.06 30.12
N PHE A 190 -1.33 1.15 30.19
CA PHE A 190 -1.44 2.12 29.12
C PHE A 190 -0.66 1.62 27.90
N THR A 191 -1.35 1.24 26.84
CA THR A 191 -0.73 0.62 25.65
C THR A 191 -0.81 1.54 24.45
N VAL A 192 0.34 1.80 23.84
CA VAL A 192 0.45 2.51 22.57
C VAL A 192 0.91 1.55 21.49
N LEU A 193 0.17 1.48 20.39
CA LEU A 193 0.53 0.66 19.23
C LEU A 193 0.98 1.56 18.07
N SER A 194 2.15 1.24 17.50
CA SER A 194 2.63 1.83 16.26
C SER A 194 2.84 0.74 15.21
N ILE A 195 2.21 0.90 14.04
CA ILE A 195 2.34 -0.03 12.92
C ILE A 195 2.97 0.73 11.75
N SER A 196 4.17 0.36 11.35
CA SER A 196 4.84 1.05 10.24
C SER A 196 6.00 0.25 9.64
N GLN A 197 6.36 0.63 8.42
CA GLN A 197 7.65 0.26 7.86
C GLN A 197 8.77 0.98 8.64
N TRP A 198 9.87 0.29 8.93
CA TRP A 198 11.01 0.85 9.66
C TRP A 198 11.83 1.79 8.77
N THR A 199 11.35 3.01 8.62
CA THR A 199 12.00 4.07 7.85
C THR A 199 11.91 5.40 8.60
N LYS A 200 12.90 6.27 8.42
CA LYS A 200 12.91 7.61 9.04
C LYS A 200 11.67 8.44 8.71
N ARG A 201 11.12 8.27 7.49
CA ARG A 201 9.89 8.94 7.07
C ARG A 201 8.69 8.64 7.98
N LYS A 202 8.67 7.46 8.61
CA LYS A 202 7.60 7.06 9.55
C LYS A 202 7.80 7.59 10.97
N GLY A 203 8.94 8.24 11.25
CA GLY A 203 9.20 8.94 12.49
C GLY A 203 9.41 8.02 13.70
N PHE A 204 9.84 6.78 13.50
CA PHE A 204 10.11 5.85 14.60
C PHE A 204 11.14 6.39 15.59
N ASP A 205 12.14 7.14 15.10
CA ASP A 205 13.16 7.78 15.90
C ASP A 205 12.58 8.88 16.82
N ILE A 206 11.61 9.62 16.32
CA ILE A 206 10.89 10.64 17.11
C ILE A 206 10.02 9.97 18.16
N LEU A 207 9.29 8.92 17.76
CA LEU A 207 8.46 8.15 18.69
C LEU A 207 9.29 7.55 19.84
N LEU A 208 10.42 6.91 19.51
CA LEU A 208 11.30 6.30 20.52
C LEU A 208 11.90 7.34 21.47
N LYS A 209 12.32 8.50 20.96
CA LYS A 209 12.80 9.61 21.80
C LYS A 209 11.70 10.14 22.73
N ALA A 210 10.51 10.38 22.21
CA ALA A 210 9.39 10.86 23.00
C ALA A 210 8.98 9.84 24.07
N TRP A 211 8.92 8.55 23.71
CA TRP A 211 8.61 7.48 24.65
C TRP A 211 9.64 7.38 25.77
N ALA A 212 10.94 7.38 25.43
CA ALA A 212 12.01 7.29 26.42
C ALA A 212 12.12 8.54 27.32
N ALA A 213 11.67 9.70 26.84
CA ALA A 213 11.64 10.92 27.65
C ALA A 213 10.47 10.94 28.64
N GLU A 214 9.33 10.38 28.27
CA GLU A 214 8.09 10.44 29.07
C GLU A 214 7.95 9.24 30.03
N PHE A 215 8.16 8.02 29.54
CA PHE A 215 7.85 6.81 30.29
C PHE A 215 9.11 6.14 30.87
N LYS A 216 9.01 5.76 32.15
CA LYS A 216 10.02 5.00 32.88
C LYS A 216 9.62 3.54 33.02
N LYS A 217 10.54 2.72 33.52
CA LYS A 217 10.32 1.29 33.74
C LYS A 217 9.16 1.01 34.71
N GLU A 218 9.00 1.88 35.70
CA GLU A 218 8.01 1.73 36.76
C GLU A 218 6.60 2.12 36.31
N ASP A 219 6.48 2.77 35.16
CA ASP A 219 5.19 3.19 34.64
C ASP A 219 4.45 2.00 34.03
N ASP A 220 3.17 1.89 34.32
CA ASP A 220 2.29 0.88 33.70
C ASP A 220 1.95 1.26 32.25
N ALA A 221 3.01 1.48 31.45
CA ALA A 221 2.92 1.86 30.05
C ALA A 221 3.73 0.93 29.16
N VAL A 222 3.20 0.59 27.98
CA VAL A 222 3.86 -0.29 26.99
C VAL A 222 3.72 0.28 25.59
N LEU A 223 4.85 0.40 24.90
CA LEU A 223 4.91 0.70 23.48
C LEU A 223 5.06 -0.59 22.65
N ILE A 224 4.11 -0.88 21.82
CA ILE A 224 4.14 -2.00 20.88
C ILE A 224 4.51 -1.45 19.49
N LEU A 225 5.63 -1.88 18.96
CA LEU A 225 6.13 -1.53 17.64
C LEU A 225 5.93 -2.73 16.70
N LYS A 226 4.87 -2.70 15.91
CA LYS A 226 4.68 -3.63 14.81
C LYS A 226 5.38 -3.06 13.59
N ALA A 227 6.53 -3.61 13.23
CA ALA A 227 7.37 -3.05 12.19
C ALA A 227 7.92 -4.13 11.26
N PHE A 228 8.10 -3.77 10.00
CA PHE A 228 8.82 -4.59 9.04
C PHE A 228 10.03 -3.82 8.50
N ALA A 229 11.11 -4.58 8.32
CA ALA A 229 12.36 -4.04 7.79
C ALA A 229 12.21 -3.69 6.30
N SER A 230 12.92 -2.66 5.87
CA SER A 230 13.04 -2.31 4.46
C SER A 230 14.49 -1.97 4.11
N GLY A 231 14.89 -2.30 2.91
CA GLY A 231 16.25 -2.03 2.45
C GLY A 231 17.31 -2.82 3.23
N THR A 232 18.27 -2.11 3.80
CA THR A 232 19.39 -2.69 4.58
C THR A 232 19.05 -3.00 6.04
N HIS A 233 17.85 -2.64 6.51
CA HIS A 233 17.44 -2.88 7.88
C HIS A 233 17.02 -4.34 8.05
N ASN A 234 17.46 -4.96 9.13
CA ASN A 234 17.00 -6.25 9.61
C ASN A 234 16.49 -6.11 11.04
N VAL A 235 15.99 -7.20 11.62
CA VAL A 235 15.45 -7.21 12.99
C VAL A 235 16.51 -6.77 14.02
N GLU A 236 17.75 -7.20 13.84
CA GLU A 236 18.86 -6.83 14.72
C GLU A 236 19.17 -5.33 14.65
N ALA A 237 19.18 -4.75 13.44
CA ALA A 237 19.35 -3.30 13.27
C ALA A 237 18.23 -2.51 13.97
N MET A 238 16.97 -2.93 13.83
CA MET A 238 15.84 -2.31 14.53
C MET A 238 16.01 -2.39 16.06
N GLN A 239 16.40 -3.55 16.58
CA GLN A 239 16.67 -3.74 18.02
C GLN A 239 17.82 -2.87 18.52
N ASN A 240 18.88 -2.71 17.72
CA ASN A 240 20.01 -1.86 18.05
C ASN A 240 19.60 -0.38 18.08
N GLU A 241 18.78 0.07 17.12
CA GLU A 241 18.25 1.44 17.11
C GLU A 241 17.33 1.69 18.31
N ILE A 242 16.45 0.75 18.69
CA ILE A 242 15.62 0.87 19.89
C ILE A 242 16.51 1.03 21.12
N ARG A 243 17.55 0.18 21.27
CA ARG A 243 18.51 0.29 22.37
C ARG A 243 19.22 1.64 22.38
N TYR A 244 19.68 2.10 21.24
CA TYR A 244 20.38 3.39 21.12
C TYR A 244 19.50 4.55 21.59
N TYR A 245 18.27 4.66 21.10
CA TYR A 245 17.36 5.74 21.51
C TYR A 245 16.98 5.66 22.98
N LYS A 246 16.90 4.48 23.54
CA LYS A 246 16.51 4.25 24.91
C LYS A 246 17.65 4.48 25.91
N HIS A 247 18.86 4.04 25.59
CA HIS A 247 19.98 4.04 26.52
C HIS A 247 21.00 5.16 26.24
N ASP A 248 21.34 5.40 24.99
CA ASP A 248 22.45 6.29 24.67
C ASP A 248 22.03 7.77 24.56
N MET A 249 20.77 8.03 24.22
CA MET A 249 20.29 9.40 24.03
C MET A 249 19.64 10.03 25.27
N VAL A 250 19.08 9.24 26.18
CA VAL A 250 18.24 9.75 27.28
C VAL A 250 19.00 9.95 28.61
N ASN A 251 20.19 9.62 28.75
CA ASN A 251 21.05 9.69 29.91
C ASN A 251 21.49 8.28 30.41
N PRO A 252 22.74 7.94 30.20
CA PRO A 252 23.29 6.63 30.60
C PRO A 252 23.13 6.30 32.08
N LYS A 253 22.90 7.31 32.95
CA LYS A 253 22.70 7.10 34.40
C LYS A 253 21.36 6.47 34.75
N TYR A 254 20.36 6.51 33.85
CA TYR A 254 19.01 6.00 34.11
C TYR A 254 18.63 4.82 33.22
N ALA A 255 19.56 4.37 32.39
CA ALA A 255 19.33 3.27 31.48
C ALA A 255 19.49 1.93 32.21
N ASP A 256 18.38 1.34 32.63
CA ASP A 256 18.34 -0.06 33.02
C ASP A 256 18.25 -0.93 31.75
N PRO A 257 19.24 -1.81 31.49
CA PRO A 257 19.24 -2.67 30.31
C PRO A 257 18.09 -3.69 30.27
N VAL A 258 17.32 -3.83 31.33
CA VAL A 258 16.18 -4.77 31.42
C VAL A 258 14.83 -4.06 31.32
N ASP A 259 14.78 -2.91 30.74
CA ASP A 259 13.53 -2.16 30.57
C ASP A 259 12.66 -2.75 29.46
N ASN A 260 11.54 -3.37 29.84
CA ASN A 260 10.67 -4.18 28.98
C ASN A 260 9.40 -3.45 28.54
N ASN A 261 9.36 -2.12 28.58
CA ASN A 261 8.16 -1.38 28.17
C ASN A 261 8.07 -1.07 26.66
N ILE A 262 9.00 -1.57 25.85
CA ILE A 262 8.95 -1.51 24.38
C ILE A 262 9.00 -2.93 23.82
N ILE A 263 7.96 -3.31 23.10
CA ILE A 263 7.85 -4.61 22.43
C ILE A 263 7.98 -4.41 20.94
N LEU A 264 8.96 -5.06 20.31
CA LEU A 264 9.09 -5.11 18.86
C LEU A 264 8.47 -6.41 18.33
N ILE A 265 7.49 -6.28 17.46
CA ILE A 265 6.90 -7.37 16.66
C ILE A 265 7.41 -7.21 15.23
N PRO A 266 8.48 -7.91 14.84
CA PRO A 266 9.06 -7.76 13.51
C PRO A 266 8.29 -8.54 12.45
N GLY A 267 8.48 -8.15 11.18
CA GLY A 267 7.96 -8.87 10.03
C GLY A 267 6.52 -8.52 9.66
N PHE A 268 5.96 -9.28 8.74
CA PHE A 268 4.56 -9.17 8.35
C PHE A 268 3.68 -10.06 9.25
N LEU A 269 2.51 -9.58 9.59
CA LEU A 269 1.44 -10.41 10.18
C LEU A 269 0.29 -10.43 9.17
N PRO A 270 -0.39 -11.55 8.99
CA PRO A 270 -1.66 -11.57 8.27
C PRO A 270 -2.61 -10.53 8.86
N PHE A 271 -3.42 -9.89 8.02
CA PHE A 271 -4.31 -8.80 8.45
C PHE A 271 -5.26 -9.24 9.57
N GLU A 272 -5.71 -10.48 9.52
CA GLU A 272 -6.53 -11.14 10.55
C GLU A 272 -5.87 -11.22 11.95
N ASN A 273 -4.56 -11.00 12.04
CA ASN A 273 -3.81 -11.02 13.30
C ASN A 273 -3.41 -9.60 13.79
N ILE A 274 -3.86 -8.56 13.09
CA ILE A 274 -3.55 -7.16 13.45
C ILE A 274 -4.72 -6.48 14.19
N ASN A 275 -5.93 -7.04 14.07
CA ASN A 275 -7.17 -6.52 14.65
C ASN A 275 -7.35 -6.90 16.12
#